data_d8886e95a6634dd2d371e0f80d3d4cd3
#
_entry.id   d8886e95a6634dd2d371e0f80d3d4cd3
#
_cell.length_a   1.000
_cell.length_b   1.000
_cell.length_c   1.000
_cell.angle_alpha   90.00
_cell.angle_beta   90.00
_cell.angle_gamma   90.00
#
_symmetry.space_group_name_H-M   'P 1'
#
loop_
_entity.id
_entity.type
_entity.pdbx_description
1 polymer ?
#
loop_
_entity_poly.entity_id
_entity_poly.type
_entity_poly.pdbx_seq_one_letter_code
_entity_poly.pdbx_strand_id
1 'polypeptide(L)'
;LLLLFFNQIGIKMKTNILGLPVKESELNIKELNILLSNFQVYYQNLRGIHWNIRGKRFFDLHVKFEELYNDSQIKIDMIAERVLTLGGTPLHTFEDYISNNQLIVGKNISNDEKAVHLIVTSLSHLLKIERLILSKSDEINDEGTNAMMSDFIAEQEKTIWMMQAWLEESL
;
A
#
# COMPACT_ATOMS: atom_id res chain seq x y z
N LEU A 1 14.19 9.13 21.17
CA LEU A 1 14.87 10.38 21.57
C LEU A 1 13.85 11.47 21.90
N LEU A 2 12.83 11.69 21.05
CA LEU A 2 11.78 12.70 21.25
C LEU A 2 10.94 12.43 22.52
N LEU A 3 10.56 11.18 22.76
CA LEU A 3 9.82 10.76 23.98
C LEU A 3 10.60 11.05 25.28
N LEU A 4 11.92 10.86 25.26
CA LEU A 4 12.79 11.18 26.41
C LEU A 4 12.89 12.69 26.66
N PHE A 5 12.84 13.49 25.60
CA PHE A 5 12.91 14.96 25.71
C PHE A 5 11.63 15.57 26.32
N PHE A 6 10.45 15.03 25.96
CA PHE A 6 9.17 15.49 26.49
C PHE A 6 8.95 15.11 27.97
N ASN A 7 9.48 13.97 28.42
CA ASN A 7 9.42 13.58 29.83
C ASN A 7 10.21 14.54 30.76
N GLN A 8 11.24 15.21 30.26
CA GLN A 8 11.98 16.23 31.05
C GLN A 8 11.22 17.54 31.21
N ILE A 9 10.24 17.85 30.36
CA ILE A 9 9.48 19.14 30.39
C ILE A 9 8.13 18.99 31.12
N GLY A 10 7.77 17.76 31.60
CA GLY A 10 6.51 17.53 32.32
C GLY A 10 5.25 17.61 31.46
N ILE A 11 5.37 17.62 30.12
CA ILE A 11 4.24 17.59 29.19
C ILE A 11 3.80 16.14 29.04
N LYS A 12 2.72 15.76 29.71
CA LYS A 12 2.09 14.45 29.56
C LYS A 12 1.44 14.38 28.17
N MET A 13 2.06 13.67 27.22
CA MET A 13 1.44 13.43 25.91
C MET A 13 0.10 12.70 26.10
N LYS A 14 -0.96 13.20 25.45
CA LYS A 14 -2.26 12.52 25.45
C LYS A 14 -2.16 11.26 24.58
N THR A 15 -2.36 10.10 25.19
CA THR A 15 -2.40 8.83 24.48
C THR A 15 -3.84 8.37 24.21
N ASN A 16 -4.04 7.58 23.16
CA ASN A 16 -5.30 6.89 22.86
C ASN A 16 -5.44 5.63 23.74
N ILE A 17 -6.52 4.85 23.52
CA ILE A 17 -6.79 3.61 24.28
C ILE A 17 -5.71 2.52 24.05
N LEU A 18 -4.96 2.60 22.96
CA LEU A 18 -3.86 1.68 22.65
C LEU A 18 -2.53 2.11 23.30
N GLY A 19 -2.51 3.24 24.02
CA GLY A 19 -1.30 3.79 24.60
C GLY A 19 -0.43 4.58 23.62
N LEU A 20 -0.89 4.83 22.40
CA LEU A 20 -0.16 5.55 21.38
C LEU A 20 -0.42 7.08 21.48
N PRO A 21 0.56 7.94 21.14
CA PRO A 21 0.39 9.38 21.12
C PRO A 21 -0.70 9.79 20.11
N VAL A 22 -1.72 10.53 20.55
CA VAL A 22 -2.90 10.86 19.73
C VAL A 22 -2.50 11.64 18.47
N LYS A 23 -1.72 12.69 18.62
CA LYS A 23 -1.37 13.60 17.52
C LYS A 23 -0.55 12.90 16.42
N GLU A 24 0.40 12.10 16.82
CA GLU A 24 1.27 11.34 15.90
C GLU A 24 0.50 10.19 15.24
N SER A 25 -0.42 9.56 15.98
CA SER A 25 -1.34 8.55 15.40
C SER A 25 -2.26 9.14 14.32
N GLU A 26 -2.73 10.40 14.47
CA GLU A 26 -3.49 11.11 13.44
C GLU A 26 -2.69 11.29 12.14
N LEU A 27 -1.37 11.50 12.23
CA LEU A 27 -0.50 11.55 11.04
C LEU A 27 -0.39 10.19 10.36
N ASN A 28 -0.25 9.11 11.13
CA ASN A 28 -0.23 7.75 10.58
C ASN A 28 -1.57 7.38 9.91
N ILE A 29 -2.70 7.75 10.52
CA ILE A 29 -4.04 7.57 9.93
C ILE A 29 -4.14 8.26 8.57
N LYS A 30 -3.60 9.46 8.44
CA LYS A 30 -3.59 10.20 7.17
C LYS A 30 -2.78 9.46 6.09
N GLU A 31 -1.58 9.00 6.41
CA GLU A 31 -0.74 8.27 5.46
C GLU A 31 -1.36 6.90 5.08
N LEU A 32 -1.97 6.19 6.04
CA LEU A 32 -2.71 4.96 5.79
C LEU A 32 -3.89 5.19 4.84
N ASN A 33 -4.62 6.30 4.95
CA ASN A 33 -5.69 6.66 4.03
C ASN A 33 -5.17 6.99 2.61
N ILE A 34 -3.98 7.60 2.50
CA ILE A 34 -3.30 7.77 1.20
C ILE A 34 -2.92 6.39 0.64
N LEU A 35 -2.34 5.51 1.45
CA LEU A 35 -2.00 4.15 1.04
C LEU A 35 -3.25 3.37 0.59
N LEU A 36 -4.34 3.43 1.35
CA LEU A 36 -5.63 2.84 1.02
C LEU A 36 -6.13 3.28 -0.37
N SER A 37 -6.09 4.57 -0.63
CA SER A 37 -6.51 5.14 -1.92
C SER A 37 -5.66 4.62 -3.09
N ASN A 38 -4.35 4.52 -2.89
CA ASN A 38 -3.44 3.98 -3.90
C ASN A 38 -3.64 2.47 -4.11
N PHE A 39 -3.89 1.69 -3.06
CA PHE A 39 -4.22 0.27 -3.20
C PHE A 39 -5.54 0.04 -3.93
N GLN A 40 -6.55 0.87 -3.75
CA GLN A 40 -7.81 0.79 -4.50
C GLN A 40 -7.59 0.99 -6.01
N VAL A 41 -6.74 1.95 -6.39
CA VAL A 41 -6.40 2.18 -7.80
C VAL A 41 -5.50 1.04 -8.33
N TYR A 42 -4.56 0.54 -7.55
CA TYR A 42 -3.73 -0.61 -7.90
C TYR A 42 -4.59 -1.86 -8.14
N TYR A 43 -5.51 -2.16 -7.23
CA TYR A 43 -6.48 -3.25 -7.36
C TYR A 43 -7.30 -3.14 -8.67
N GLN A 44 -7.80 -1.95 -8.99
CA GLN A 44 -8.57 -1.75 -10.22
C GLN A 44 -7.69 -1.84 -11.47
N ASN A 45 -6.44 -1.37 -11.42
CA ASN A 45 -5.47 -1.56 -12.49
C ASN A 45 -5.22 -3.06 -12.76
N LEU A 46 -5.00 -3.84 -11.71
CA LEU A 46 -4.80 -5.30 -11.81
C LEU A 46 -5.99 -6.01 -12.45
N ARG A 47 -7.22 -5.68 -12.03
CA ARG A 47 -8.44 -6.22 -12.65
C ARG A 47 -8.55 -5.80 -14.12
N GLY A 48 -8.22 -4.54 -14.42
CA GLY A 48 -8.25 -4.02 -15.79
C GLY A 48 -7.30 -4.78 -16.72
N ILE A 49 -6.05 -5.02 -16.28
CA ILE A 49 -5.09 -5.80 -17.07
C ILE A 49 -5.44 -7.29 -17.11
N HIS A 50 -5.93 -7.88 -16.01
CA HIS A 50 -6.42 -9.26 -15.98
C HIS A 50 -7.51 -9.52 -17.03
N TRP A 51 -8.50 -8.63 -17.16
CA TRP A 51 -9.58 -8.76 -18.13
C TRP A 51 -9.14 -8.52 -19.59
N ASN A 52 -8.13 -7.67 -19.80
CA ASN A 52 -7.80 -7.16 -21.13
C ASN A 52 -6.52 -7.75 -21.71
N ILE A 53 -5.72 -8.48 -20.93
CA ILE A 53 -4.47 -9.09 -21.40
C ILE A 53 -4.71 -10.01 -22.59
N ARG A 54 -3.80 -10.02 -23.57
CA ARG A 54 -3.86 -10.85 -24.77
C ARG A 54 -2.45 -11.27 -25.16
N GLY A 55 -2.34 -12.34 -25.91
CA GLY A 55 -1.09 -12.80 -26.49
C GLY A 55 -0.67 -14.19 -26.05
N LYS A 56 0.56 -14.56 -26.36
CA LYS A 56 1.08 -15.91 -26.15
C LYS A 56 1.19 -16.29 -24.67
N ARG A 57 1.38 -15.30 -23.80
CA ARG A 57 1.54 -15.46 -22.34
C ARG A 57 0.23 -15.19 -21.59
N PHE A 58 -0.91 -15.27 -22.27
CA PHE A 58 -2.22 -14.98 -21.69
C PHE A 58 -2.50 -15.80 -20.42
N PHE A 59 -2.35 -17.11 -20.48
CA PHE A 59 -2.74 -17.98 -19.37
C PHE A 59 -1.93 -17.72 -18.11
N ASP A 60 -0.63 -17.56 -18.22
CA ASP A 60 0.26 -17.34 -17.08
C ASP A 60 0.02 -15.96 -16.44
N LEU A 61 -0.08 -14.91 -17.26
CA LEU A 61 -0.28 -13.56 -16.77
C LEU A 61 -1.70 -13.31 -16.26
N HIS A 62 -2.71 -13.89 -16.91
CA HIS A 62 -4.10 -13.79 -16.48
C HIS A 62 -4.28 -14.34 -15.05
N VAL A 63 -3.75 -15.52 -14.80
CA VAL A 63 -3.76 -16.14 -13.45
C VAL A 63 -2.92 -15.32 -12.48
N LYS A 64 -1.73 -14.85 -12.88
CA LYS A 64 -0.87 -14.05 -12.01
C LYS A 64 -1.50 -12.72 -11.61
N PHE A 65 -2.20 -12.06 -12.53
CA PHE A 65 -2.89 -10.82 -12.21
C PHE A 65 -4.09 -11.05 -11.28
N GLU A 66 -4.74 -12.21 -11.38
CA GLU A 66 -5.79 -12.63 -10.45
C GLU A 66 -5.25 -12.82 -9.03
N GLU A 67 -4.13 -13.53 -8.87
CA GLU A 67 -3.47 -13.68 -7.58
C GLU A 67 -3.15 -12.31 -6.96
N LEU A 68 -2.61 -11.38 -7.74
CA LEU A 68 -2.24 -10.05 -7.27
C LEU A 68 -3.45 -9.19 -6.87
N TYR A 69 -4.57 -9.24 -7.62
CA TYR A 69 -5.73 -8.46 -7.20
C TYR A 69 -6.43 -9.07 -5.98
N ASN A 70 -6.44 -10.38 -5.82
CA ASN A 70 -6.96 -11.04 -4.62
C ASN A 70 -6.14 -10.66 -3.39
N ASP A 71 -4.81 -10.67 -3.48
CA ASP A 71 -3.90 -10.19 -2.44
C ASP A 71 -4.13 -8.71 -2.11
N SER A 72 -4.26 -7.86 -3.15
CA SER A 72 -4.54 -6.43 -2.96
C SER A 72 -5.85 -6.18 -2.23
N GLN A 73 -6.89 -6.98 -2.47
CA GLN A 73 -8.16 -6.87 -1.76
C GLN A 73 -8.01 -7.14 -0.27
N ILE A 74 -7.20 -8.13 0.11
CA ILE A 74 -6.89 -8.44 1.52
C ILE A 74 -6.16 -7.25 2.16
N LYS A 75 -5.14 -6.71 1.49
CA LYS A 75 -4.37 -5.56 1.97
C LYS A 75 -5.22 -4.29 2.12
N ILE A 76 -6.16 -4.04 1.22
CA ILE A 76 -7.13 -2.95 1.31
C ILE A 76 -7.93 -3.04 2.62
N ASP A 77 -8.44 -4.21 2.96
CA ASP A 77 -9.21 -4.44 4.16
C ASP A 77 -8.34 -4.26 5.42
N MET A 78 -7.15 -4.85 5.43
CA MET A 78 -6.17 -4.69 6.52
C MET A 78 -5.83 -3.22 6.79
N ILE A 79 -5.61 -2.41 5.74
CA ILE A 79 -5.30 -0.98 5.89
C ILE A 79 -6.50 -0.23 6.47
N ALA A 80 -7.71 -0.49 5.95
CA ALA A 80 -8.93 0.16 6.41
C ALA A 80 -9.23 -0.17 7.89
N GLU A 81 -9.10 -1.44 8.29
CA GLU A 81 -9.25 -1.88 9.68
C GLU A 81 -8.16 -1.30 10.59
N ARG A 82 -6.93 -1.12 10.08
CA ARG A 82 -5.87 -0.46 10.84
C ARG A 82 -6.18 1.00 11.11
N VAL A 83 -6.72 1.74 10.13
CA VAL A 83 -7.22 3.11 10.33
C VAL A 83 -8.28 3.16 11.44
N LEU A 84 -9.25 2.23 11.43
CA LEU A 84 -10.28 2.12 12.49
C LEU A 84 -9.66 1.80 13.85
N THR A 85 -8.72 0.86 13.90
CA THR A 85 -8.03 0.47 15.14
C THR A 85 -7.29 1.65 15.78
N LEU A 86 -6.70 2.52 14.98
CA LEU A 86 -6.05 3.75 15.45
C LEU A 86 -7.03 4.86 15.86
N GLY A 87 -8.34 4.66 15.64
CA GLY A 87 -9.40 5.61 15.97
C GLY A 87 -9.75 6.60 14.85
N GLY A 88 -9.28 6.34 13.63
CA GLY A 88 -9.60 7.12 12.44
C GLY A 88 -10.82 6.64 11.68
N THR A 89 -11.10 7.29 10.56
CA THR A 89 -12.13 6.89 9.58
C THR A 89 -11.44 6.57 8.25
N PRO A 90 -11.55 5.35 7.73
CA PRO A 90 -11.00 5.02 6.43
C PRO A 90 -11.77 5.75 5.33
N LEU A 91 -11.07 6.25 4.32
CA LEU A 91 -11.68 6.75 3.10
C LEU A 91 -12.45 5.62 2.43
N HIS A 92 -13.67 5.91 1.91
CA HIS A 92 -14.58 4.86 1.45
C HIS A 92 -15.41 5.22 0.23
N THR A 93 -15.05 6.30 -0.47
CA THR A 93 -15.70 6.68 -1.74
C THR A 93 -14.72 6.65 -2.91
N PHE A 94 -15.21 6.40 -4.13
CA PHE A 94 -14.35 6.46 -5.31
C PHE A 94 -13.79 7.87 -5.55
N GLU A 95 -14.52 8.91 -5.17
CA GLU A 95 -14.05 10.29 -5.25
C GLU A 95 -12.84 10.51 -4.33
N ASP A 96 -12.91 10.03 -3.09
CA ASP A 96 -11.79 10.09 -2.14
C ASP A 96 -10.57 9.36 -2.69
N TYR A 97 -10.76 8.15 -3.23
CA TYR A 97 -9.67 7.35 -3.76
C TYR A 97 -8.98 8.02 -4.93
N ILE A 98 -9.73 8.56 -5.88
CA ILE A 98 -9.16 9.25 -7.05
C ILE A 98 -8.47 10.55 -6.63
N SER A 99 -9.04 11.29 -5.67
CA SER A 99 -8.45 12.56 -5.18
C SER A 99 -7.12 12.36 -4.45
N ASN A 100 -6.91 11.21 -3.79
CA ASN A 100 -5.70 10.89 -3.03
C ASN A 100 -4.75 9.93 -3.78
N ASN A 101 -5.12 9.48 -4.98
CA ASN A 101 -4.30 8.56 -5.77
C ASN A 101 -3.08 9.25 -6.38
N GLN A 102 -1.97 8.57 -6.35
CA GLN A 102 -0.69 8.98 -6.94
C GLN A 102 -0.19 8.00 -8.01
N LEU A 103 -0.90 6.89 -8.22
CA LEU A 103 -0.55 5.90 -9.24
C LEU A 103 -1.08 6.28 -10.62
N ILE A 104 -0.42 5.75 -11.63
CA ILE A 104 -0.93 5.80 -13.01
C ILE A 104 -2.19 4.95 -13.11
N VAL A 105 -3.25 5.52 -13.69
CA VAL A 105 -4.47 4.78 -14.01
C VAL A 105 -4.29 4.08 -15.36
N GLY A 106 -4.26 2.74 -15.33
CA GLY A 106 -4.10 1.91 -16.51
C GLY A 106 -5.37 1.85 -17.36
N LYS A 107 -5.30 2.36 -18.60
CA LYS A 107 -6.45 2.34 -19.52
C LYS A 107 -6.09 1.61 -20.82
N ASN A 108 -6.93 0.65 -21.20
CA ASN A 108 -6.82 -0.09 -22.46
C ASN A 108 -5.46 -0.81 -22.63
N ILE A 109 -4.91 -1.35 -21.54
CA ILE A 109 -3.65 -2.10 -21.55
C ILE A 109 -3.98 -3.57 -21.82
N SER A 110 -3.51 -4.08 -22.96
CA SER A 110 -3.67 -5.47 -23.37
C SER A 110 -2.34 -6.14 -23.74
N ASN A 111 -1.26 -5.36 -23.84
CA ASN A 111 0.08 -5.86 -24.08
C ASN A 111 0.72 -6.32 -22.77
N ASP A 112 1.38 -7.45 -22.79
CA ASP A 112 1.97 -8.13 -21.62
C ASP A 112 3.09 -7.30 -20.95
N GLU A 113 4.06 -6.79 -21.71
CA GLU A 113 5.14 -5.97 -21.15
C GLU A 113 4.62 -4.68 -20.52
N LYS A 114 3.68 -3.99 -21.20
CA LYS A 114 3.06 -2.78 -20.64
C LYS A 114 2.27 -3.07 -19.35
N ALA A 115 1.61 -4.23 -19.29
CA ALA A 115 0.89 -4.64 -18.08
C ALA A 115 1.86 -4.89 -16.92
N VAL A 116 2.95 -5.61 -17.17
CA VAL A 116 3.98 -5.88 -16.15
C VAL A 116 4.69 -4.59 -15.73
N HIS A 117 5.02 -3.70 -16.65
CA HIS A 117 5.59 -2.38 -16.31
C HIS A 117 4.65 -1.54 -15.43
N LEU A 118 3.33 -1.57 -15.68
CA LEU A 118 2.35 -0.90 -14.83
C LEU A 118 2.38 -1.45 -13.40
N ILE A 119 2.48 -2.78 -13.24
CA ILE A 119 2.57 -3.43 -11.92
C ILE A 119 3.85 -2.99 -11.20
N VAL A 120 5.01 -3.13 -11.83
CA VAL A 120 6.32 -2.77 -11.24
C VAL A 120 6.34 -1.31 -10.80
N THR A 121 5.85 -0.40 -11.67
CA THR A 121 5.79 1.03 -11.36
C THR A 121 4.85 1.31 -10.19
N SER A 122 3.68 0.67 -10.16
CA SER A 122 2.72 0.82 -9.07
C SER A 122 3.28 0.33 -7.74
N LEU A 123 3.83 -0.88 -7.71
CA LEU A 123 4.45 -1.45 -6.50
C LEU A 123 5.63 -0.61 -6.01
N SER A 124 6.49 -0.13 -6.92
CA SER A 124 7.59 0.77 -6.55
C SER A 124 7.12 2.07 -5.89
N HIS A 125 5.92 2.54 -6.24
CA HIS A 125 5.32 3.71 -5.62
C HIS A 125 4.70 3.38 -4.25
N LEU A 126 3.95 2.27 -4.15
CA LEU A 126 3.38 1.79 -2.89
C LEU A 126 4.47 1.57 -1.83
N LEU A 127 5.58 0.93 -2.19
CA LEU A 127 6.74 0.75 -1.31
C LEU A 127 7.28 2.04 -0.71
N LYS A 128 7.23 3.16 -1.43
CA LYS A 128 7.67 4.47 -0.89
C LYS A 128 6.74 4.95 0.22
N ILE A 129 5.43 4.80 0.02
CA ILE A 129 4.42 5.19 1.02
C ILE A 129 4.53 4.27 2.24
N GLU A 130 4.65 2.96 2.02
CA GLU A 130 4.77 1.97 3.08
C GLU A 130 6.00 2.18 3.96
N ARG A 131 7.17 2.47 3.35
CA ARG A 131 8.40 2.82 4.10
C ARG A 131 8.26 4.10 4.91
N LEU A 132 7.52 5.10 4.39
CA LEU A 132 7.23 6.31 5.15
C LEU A 132 6.36 6.00 6.37
N ILE A 133 5.31 5.19 6.20
CA ILE A 133 4.43 4.78 7.30
C ILE A 133 5.22 3.94 8.31
N LEU A 134 6.04 3.01 7.86
CA LEU A 134 6.90 2.18 8.71
C LEU A 134 7.81 3.04 9.59
N SER A 135 8.51 4.01 9.01
CA SER A 135 9.37 4.93 9.76
C SER A 135 8.61 5.74 10.80
N LYS A 136 7.45 6.29 10.43
CA LYS A 136 6.60 7.07 11.36
C LYS A 136 6.02 6.22 12.49
N SER A 137 5.71 4.96 12.20
CA SER A 137 5.19 4.01 13.19
C SER A 137 6.24 3.63 14.22
N ASP A 138 7.49 3.45 13.78
CA ASP A 138 8.63 3.17 14.65
C ASP A 138 8.87 4.32 15.66
N GLU A 139 8.77 5.58 15.21
CA GLU A 139 8.96 6.76 16.06
C GLU A 139 8.01 6.83 17.26
N ILE A 140 6.84 6.22 17.18
CA ILE A 140 5.80 6.22 18.22
C ILE A 140 5.55 4.85 18.86
N ASN A 141 6.37 3.85 18.54
CA ASN A 141 6.23 2.45 18.97
C ASN A 141 4.87 1.84 18.56
N ASP A 142 4.38 2.17 17.37
CA ASP A 142 3.20 1.54 16.77
C ASP A 142 3.60 0.26 16.05
N GLU A 143 3.91 -0.78 16.84
CA GLU A 143 4.36 -2.08 16.33
C GLU A 143 3.34 -2.76 15.40
N GLY A 144 2.05 -2.53 15.63
CA GLY A 144 1.00 -3.12 14.79
C GLY A 144 1.00 -2.57 13.36
N THR A 145 1.20 -1.26 13.19
CA THR A 145 1.36 -0.65 11.86
C THR A 145 2.73 -1.01 11.27
N ASN A 146 3.78 -0.99 12.09
CA ASN A 146 5.14 -1.32 11.67
C ASN A 146 5.24 -2.75 11.11
N ALA A 147 4.71 -3.75 11.81
CA ALA A 147 4.69 -5.14 11.37
C ALA A 147 3.91 -5.30 10.06
N MET A 148 2.72 -4.71 9.96
CA MET A 148 1.90 -4.76 8.73
C MET A 148 2.65 -4.19 7.53
N MET A 149 3.32 -3.05 7.68
CA MET A 149 4.12 -2.45 6.60
C MET A 149 5.33 -3.32 6.24
N SER A 150 6.00 -3.91 7.22
CA SER A 150 7.14 -4.82 6.99
C SER A 150 6.74 -6.03 6.14
N ASP A 151 5.60 -6.63 6.43
CA ASP A 151 5.08 -7.77 5.66
C ASP A 151 4.72 -7.36 4.23
N PHE A 152 4.03 -6.24 4.04
CA PHE A 152 3.68 -5.73 2.71
C PHE A 152 4.93 -5.43 1.87
N ILE A 153 5.91 -4.75 2.45
CA ILE A 153 7.18 -4.43 1.80
C ILE A 153 7.89 -5.71 1.34
N ALA A 154 8.04 -6.71 2.21
CA ALA A 154 8.76 -7.94 1.88
C ALA A 154 8.10 -8.71 0.71
N GLU A 155 6.77 -8.82 0.70
CA GLU A 155 6.02 -9.47 -0.37
C GLU A 155 6.09 -8.72 -1.69
N GLN A 156 5.97 -7.38 -1.66
CA GLN A 156 6.00 -6.55 -2.86
C GLN A 156 7.39 -6.48 -3.48
N GLU A 157 8.46 -6.41 -2.68
CA GLU A 157 9.83 -6.50 -3.17
C GLU A 157 10.08 -7.80 -3.93
N LYS A 158 9.61 -8.93 -3.38
CA LYS A 158 9.69 -10.23 -4.06
C LYS A 158 8.88 -10.23 -5.36
N THR A 159 7.68 -9.62 -5.36
CA THR A 159 6.84 -9.53 -6.56
C THR A 159 7.52 -8.69 -7.64
N ILE A 160 8.12 -7.55 -7.28
CA ILE A 160 8.89 -6.71 -8.23
C ILE A 160 10.05 -7.52 -8.84
N TRP A 161 10.83 -8.23 -8.01
CA TRP A 161 11.92 -9.07 -8.49
C TRP A 161 11.43 -10.11 -9.52
N MET A 162 10.34 -10.81 -9.23
CA MET A 162 9.77 -11.80 -10.15
C MET A 162 9.29 -11.17 -11.47
N MET A 163 8.63 -10.01 -11.39
CA MET A 163 8.16 -9.27 -12.57
C MET A 163 9.31 -8.73 -13.43
N GLN A 164 10.39 -8.27 -12.81
CA GLN A 164 11.58 -7.83 -13.53
C GLN A 164 12.29 -8.99 -14.23
N ALA A 165 12.44 -10.14 -13.56
CA ALA A 165 12.99 -11.36 -14.17
C ALA A 165 12.16 -11.81 -15.37
N TRP A 166 10.83 -11.70 -15.28
CA TRP A 166 9.95 -11.99 -16.41
C TRP A 166 10.14 -11.03 -17.60
N LEU A 167 10.41 -9.74 -17.34
CA LEU A 167 10.69 -8.75 -18.39
C LEU A 167 12.02 -9.02 -19.11
N GLU A 168 13.03 -9.53 -18.41
CA GLU A 168 14.34 -9.85 -18.99
C GLU A 168 14.30 -11.02 -19.96
N GLU A 169 13.40 -11.99 -19.78
CA GLU A 169 13.17 -13.09 -20.73
C GLU A 169 12.54 -12.64 -22.05
N SER A 170 12.08 -11.39 -22.11
CA SER A 170 11.41 -10.82 -23.28
C SER A 170 12.40 -10.17 -24.29
N LEU A 171 13.70 -10.12 -23.97
CA LEU A 171 14.78 -9.60 -24.82
C LEU A 171 15.42 -10.73 -25.64
#